data_4e5bdf86f30dd8e42db386ecade89b92
#
_entry.id   4e5bdf86f30dd8e42db386ecade89b92
#
_cell.length_a   1.000
_cell.length_b   1.000
_cell.length_c   1.000
_cell.angle_alpha   90.00
_cell.angle_beta   90.00
_cell.angle_gamma   90.00
#
_symmetry.space_group_name_H-M   'P 1'
#
loop_
_entity.id
_entity.type
_entity.pdbx_description
1 polymer ?
#
loop_
_entity_poly.entity_id
_entity_poly.type
_entity_poly.pdbx_seq_one_letter_code
_entity_poly.pdbx_strand_id
1 'polypeptide(L)'
;MAITIKHLENKIRILNESTNNPVETWTQSDVPNVYDLKSNIGNYHLAEEYGVFNLYQISNENGGVISVSYGKTKRELYLQITAMLEGVGVGKSLTGEVK
;
A
#
# COMPACT_ATOMS: atom_id res chain seq x y z
N MET A 1 8.20 6.63 20.91
CA MET A 1 8.63 7.14 19.59
C MET A 1 7.42 7.65 18.81
N ALA A 2 7.53 8.83 18.25
CA ALA A 2 6.45 9.39 17.45
C ALA A 2 6.50 8.82 16.03
N ILE A 3 5.37 8.36 15.53
CA ILE A 3 5.25 7.86 14.17
C ILE A 3 4.98 9.04 13.24
N THR A 4 5.77 9.18 12.20
CA THR A 4 5.62 10.23 11.20
C THR A 4 4.98 9.68 9.93
N ILE A 5 4.50 10.60 9.07
CA ILE A 5 3.96 10.23 7.76
C ILE A 5 5.02 9.48 6.95
N LYS A 6 6.26 9.91 7.04
CA LYS A 6 7.37 9.25 6.34
C LYS A 6 7.55 7.80 6.81
N HIS A 7 7.38 7.54 8.10
CA HIS A 7 7.41 6.18 8.63
C HIS A 7 6.31 5.32 8.01
N LEU A 8 5.10 5.88 7.89
CA LEU A 8 3.97 5.18 7.27
C LEU A 8 4.23 4.90 5.79
N GLU A 9 4.68 5.90 5.05
CA GLU A 9 4.96 5.74 3.63
C GLU A 9 6.02 4.67 3.39
N ASN A 10 7.06 4.65 4.22
CA ASN A 10 8.11 3.64 4.12
C ASN A 10 7.57 2.23 4.40
N LYS A 11 6.72 2.08 5.41
CA LYS A 11 6.09 0.78 5.72
C LYS A 11 5.17 0.32 4.58
N ILE A 12 4.44 1.25 3.98
CA ILE A 12 3.55 0.93 2.86
C ILE A 12 4.35 0.50 1.65
N ARG A 13 5.50 1.14 1.40
CA ARG A 13 6.40 0.71 0.33
C ARG A 13 6.87 -0.74 0.56
N ILE A 14 7.26 -1.05 1.78
CA ILE A 14 7.67 -2.41 2.15
C ILE A 14 6.50 -3.39 1.95
N LEU A 15 5.29 -2.98 2.31
CA LEU A 15 4.10 -3.80 2.11
C LEU A 15 3.89 -4.11 0.63
N ASN A 16 4.01 -3.11 -0.25
CA ASN A 16 3.90 -3.32 -1.69
C ASN A 16 4.97 -4.27 -2.20
N GLU A 17 6.21 -4.07 -1.79
CA GLU A 17 7.31 -4.93 -2.21
C GLU A 17 7.12 -6.37 -1.72
N SER A 18 6.70 -6.54 -0.47
CA SER A 18 6.54 -7.86 0.14
C SER A 18 5.38 -8.66 -0.44
N THR A 19 4.39 -8.00 -0.99
CA THR A 19 3.21 -8.64 -1.59
C THR A 19 3.31 -8.71 -3.11
N ASN A 20 4.43 -8.29 -3.69
CA ASN A 20 4.65 -8.21 -5.14
C ASN A 20 3.64 -7.28 -5.84
N ASN A 21 3.22 -6.24 -5.14
CA ASN A 21 2.36 -5.21 -5.69
C ASN A 21 3.18 -4.01 -6.16
N PRO A 22 2.65 -3.21 -7.11
CA PRO A 22 3.36 -2.01 -7.57
C PRO A 22 3.62 -1.03 -6.43
N VAL A 23 4.83 -0.49 -6.37
CA VAL A 23 5.20 0.54 -5.39
C VAL A 23 4.62 1.89 -5.80
N GLU A 24 4.58 2.16 -7.09
CA GLU A 24 4.02 3.41 -7.61
C GLU A 24 2.51 3.31 -7.75
N THR A 25 1.82 4.40 -7.43
CA THR A 25 0.35 4.45 -7.48
C THR A 25 -0.16 4.43 -8.91
N TRP A 26 0.56 5.06 -9.84
CA TRP A 26 0.19 5.07 -11.24
C TRP A 26 1.44 5.10 -12.13
N THR A 27 1.25 4.68 -13.36
CA THR A 27 2.30 4.68 -14.38
C THR A 27 1.87 5.59 -15.52
N GLN A 28 2.79 6.44 -15.99
CA GLN A 28 2.54 7.30 -17.13
C GLN A 28 2.77 6.51 -18.42
N SER A 29 1.99 6.84 -19.47
CA SER A 29 2.15 6.23 -20.78
C SER A 29 3.55 6.50 -21.35
N ASP A 30 4.14 5.48 -21.98
CA ASP A 30 5.43 5.61 -22.67
C ASP A 30 5.29 6.20 -24.08
N VAL A 31 4.06 6.40 -24.56
CA VAL A 31 3.82 6.92 -25.89
C VAL A 31 4.00 8.43 -25.88
N PRO A 32 4.86 9.00 -26.74
CA PRO A 32 5.02 10.45 -26.81
C PRO A 32 3.69 11.15 -27.08
N ASN A 33 3.48 12.28 -26.41
CA ASN A 33 2.28 13.12 -26.51
C ASN A 33 1.00 12.46 -26.01
N VAL A 34 1.09 11.34 -25.31
CA VAL A 34 -0.03 10.72 -24.61
C VAL A 34 0.21 10.87 -23.12
N TYR A 35 -0.66 11.61 -22.45
CA TYR A 35 -0.51 11.96 -21.03
C TYR A 35 -1.48 11.16 -20.14
N ASP A 36 -1.77 9.94 -20.53
CA ASP A 36 -2.64 9.07 -19.74
C ASP A 36 -1.88 8.47 -18.56
N LEU A 37 -2.47 8.61 -17.38
CA LEU A 37 -1.98 7.95 -16.18
C LEU A 37 -2.83 6.71 -15.97
N LYS A 38 -2.17 5.57 -15.81
CA LYS A 38 -2.83 4.32 -15.53
C LYS A 38 -2.59 3.96 -14.06
N SER A 39 -3.66 3.69 -13.34
CA SER A 39 -3.56 3.25 -11.94
C SER A 39 -3.02 1.83 -11.87
N ASN A 40 -2.09 1.60 -10.96
CA ASN A 40 -1.45 0.30 -10.81
C ASN A 40 -2.24 -0.57 -9.84
N ILE A 41 -2.95 -1.55 -10.39
CA ILE A 41 -3.79 -2.47 -9.61
C ILE A 41 -2.93 -3.20 -8.58
N GLY A 42 -3.43 -3.26 -7.35
CA GLY A 42 -2.75 -3.91 -6.24
C GLY A 42 -1.94 -2.97 -5.36
N ASN A 43 -1.62 -1.76 -5.86
CA ASN A 43 -0.85 -0.80 -5.08
C ASN A 43 -1.57 -0.38 -3.80
N TYR A 44 -0.87 -0.47 -2.67
CA TYR A 44 -1.35 0.09 -1.41
C TYR A 44 -0.84 1.53 -1.30
N HIS A 45 -1.69 2.44 -0.85
CA HIS A 45 -1.28 3.82 -0.65
C HIS A 45 -1.98 4.47 0.53
N LEU A 46 -1.34 5.50 1.06
CA LEU A 46 -1.80 6.26 2.21
C LEU A 46 -2.71 7.40 1.75
N ALA A 47 -3.80 7.61 2.47
CA ALA A 47 -4.62 8.80 2.31
C ALA A 47 -4.90 9.40 3.68
N GLU A 48 -4.82 10.71 3.78
CA GLU A 48 -5.17 11.44 4.99
C GLU A 48 -6.44 12.23 4.72
N GLU A 49 -7.43 12.06 5.59
CA GLU A 49 -8.70 12.77 5.48
C GLU A 49 -9.14 13.19 6.87
N TYR A 50 -9.35 14.49 7.06
CA TYR A 50 -9.84 15.05 8.33
C TYR A 50 -9.03 14.61 9.55
N GLY A 51 -7.72 14.54 9.41
CA GLY A 51 -6.83 14.21 10.53
C GLY A 51 -6.71 12.73 10.84
N VAL A 52 -7.37 11.87 10.09
CA VAL A 52 -7.24 10.43 10.23
C VAL A 52 -6.56 9.84 8.99
N PHE A 53 -6.02 8.65 9.13
CA PHE A 53 -5.23 8.01 8.08
C PHE A 53 -5.92 6.74 7.60
N ASN A 54 -5.94 6.58 6.29
CA ASN A 54 -6.58 5.46 5.64
C ASN A 54 -5.56 4.72 4.77
N LEU A 55 -5.70 3.41 4.65
CA LEU A 55 -4.91 2.62 3.74
C LEU A 55 -5.85 2.09 2.66
N TYR A 56 -5.56 2.42 1.41
CA TYR A 56 -6.32 1.98 0.25
C TYR A 56 -5.49 1.07 -0.63
N GLN A 57 -6.17 0.19 -1.35
CA GLN A 57 -5.53 -0.63 -2.37
C GLN A 57 -6.26 -0.41 -3.68
N ILE A 58 -5.51 -0.17 -4.76
CA ILE A 58 -6.09 0.05 -6.08
C ILE A 58 -6.68 -1.25 -6.60
N SER A 59 -7.95 -1.22 -7.00
CA SER A 59 -8.70 -2.39 -7.45
C SER A 59 -8.93 -2.44 -8.95
N ASN A 60 -8.78 -1.31 -9.66
CA ASN A 60 -8.96 -1.29 -11.12
C ASN A 60 -8.13 -0.17 -11.75
N GLU A 61 -8.00 -0.23 -13.07
CA GLU A 61 -7.16 0.71 -13.84
C GLU A 61 -7.67 2.14 -13.84
N ASN A 62 -8.93 2.35 -13.49
CA ASN A 62 -9.52 3.69 -13.44
C ASN A 62 -9.33 4.37 -12.10
N GLY A 63 -8.57 3.75 -11.20
CA GLY A 63 -8.26 4.33 -9.90
C GLY A 63 -9.27 3.99 -8.81
N GLY A 64 -10.17 3.05 -9.06
CA GLY A 64 -11.05 2.54 -8.02
C GLY A 64 -10.25 1.89 -6.91
N VAL A 65 -10.65 2.11 -5.65
CA VAL A 65 -9.91 1.60 -4.50
C VAL A 65 -10.84 0.83 -3.57
N ILE A 66 -10.23 -0.10 -2.84
CA ILE A 66 -10.88 -0.74 -1.70
C ILE A 66 -10.23 -0.19 -0.42
N SER A 67 -11.04 -0.02 0.61
CA SER A 67 -10.54 0.43 1.90
C SER A 67 -10.00 -0.76 2.66
N VAL A 68 -8.69 -0.77 2.88
CA VAL A 68 -8.04 -1.81 3.69
C VAL A 68 -8.10 -1.45 5.16
N SER A 69 -7.92 -0.16 5.46
CA SER A 69 -8.03 0.36 6.81
C SER A 69 -8.51 1.79 6.74
N TYR A 70 -9.42 2.17 7.65
CA TYR A 70 -10.08 3.47 7.61
C TYR A 70 -10.10 4.11 8.99
N GLY A 71 -9.82 5.42 9.03
CA GLY A 71 -10.02 6.21 10.24
C GLY A 71 -9.03 5.95 11.37
N LYS A 72 -7.81 5.62 11.04
CA LYS A 72 -6.80 5.29 12.04
C LYS A 72 -5.90 6.48 12.38
N THR A 73 -5.32 6.45 13.59
CA THR A 73 -4.21 7.34 13.91
C THR A 73 -2.95 6.80 13.19
N LYS A 74 -1.92 7.65 13.10
CA LYS A 74 -0.63 7.21 12.51
C LYS A 74 -0.10 5.95 13.20
N ARG A 75 -0.15 5.92 14.51
CA ARG A 75 0.36 4.79 15.29
C ARG A 75 -0.46 3.52 15.05
N GLU A 76 -1.78 3.64 15.06
CA GLU A 76 -2.66 2.50 14.81
C GLU A 76 -2.43 1.91 13.43
N LEU A 77 -2.33 2.76 12.42
CA LEU A 77 -2.11 2.30 11.06
C LEU A 77 -0.72 1.65 10.92
N TYR A 78 0.30 2.26 11.52
CA TYR A 78 1.65 1.70 11.51
C TYR A 78 1.66 0.29 12.11
N LEU A 79 1.01 0.10 13.25
CA LEU A 79 0.95 -1.21 13.91
C LEU A 79 0.15 -2.22 13.07
N GLN A 80 -0.91 -1.76 12.43
CA GLN A 80 -1.70 -2.63 11.56
C GLN A 80 -0.89 -3.11 10.35
N ILE A 81 -0.16 -2.21 9.70
CA ILE A 81 0.69 -2.58 8.56
C ILE A 81 1.79 -3.53 9.01
N THR A 82 2.36 -3.30 10.19
CA THR A 82 3.37 -4.20 10.75
C THR A 82 2.80 -5.61 10.92
N ALA A 83 1.57 -5.72 11.44
CA ALA A 83 0.90 -7.01 11.59
C ALA A 83 0.62 -7.67 10.23
N MET A 84 0.24 -6.88 9.22
CA MET A 84 0.04 -7.40 7.88
C MET A 84 1.34 -7.98 7.31
N LEU A 85 2.46 -7.30 7.53
CA LEU A 85 3.77 -7.77 7.07
C LEU A 85 4.17 -9.08 7.77
N GLU A 86 3.89 -9.19 9.05
CA GLU A 86 4.12 -10.43 9.79
C GLU A 86 3.28 -11.57 9.22
N GLY A 87 2.02 -11.29 8.89
CA GLY A 87 1.12 -12.25 8.28
C GLY A 87 1.61 -12.75 6.93
N VAL A 88 2.16 -11.85 6.10
CA VAL A 88 2.76 -12.22 4.82
C VAL A 88 3.94 -13.17 5.03
N GLY A 89 4.81 -12.87 6.01
CA GLY A 89 5.95 -13.73 6.32
C GLY A 89 5.52 -15.11 6.79
N VAL A 90 4.54 -15.19 7.67
CA VAL A 90 4.00 -16.46 8.16
C VAL A 90 3.33 -17.24 7.03
N GLY A 91 2.56 -16.55 6.17
CA GLY A 91 1.91 -17.19 5.04
C GLY A 91 2.91 -17.83 4.10
N LYS A 92 4.00 -17.15 3.79
CA LYS A 92 5.07 -17.69 2.94
C LYS A 92 5.71 -18.94 3.55
N SER A 93 5.94 -18.92 4.86
CA SER A 93 6.49 -20.08 5.55
C SER A 93 5.54 -21.28 5.51
N LEU A 94 4.24 -21.04 5.74
CA LEU A 94 3.25 -22.09 5.76
C LEU A 94 2.97 -22.70 4.39
N THR A 95 3.13 -21.95 3.32
CA THR A 95 2.89 -22.44 1.97
C THR A 95 4.07 -23.22 1.40
N GLY A 96 5.17 -23.32 2.14
CA GLY A 96 6.34 -24.02 1.66
C GLY A 96 7.19 -23.24 0.67
N GLU A 97 6.93 -21.95 0.55
CA GLU A 97 7.74 -21.06 -0.28
C GLU A 97 9.16 -20.94 0.25
N VAL A 98 9.32 -21.22 1.52
CA VAL A 98 10.63 -21.24 2.16
C VAL A 98 11.22 -22.61 1.95
N LYS A 99 12.28 -22.67 1.22
CA LYS A 99 12.99 -23.91 0.93
C LYS A 99 14.28 -23.99 1.71
#